data_dce04f2e2f4ad604081373b058b456aa
#
_entry.id   dce04f2e2f4ad604081373b058b456aa
#
_cell.length_a   1.000
_cell.length_b   1.000
_cell.length_c   1.000
_cell.angle_alpha   90.00
_cell.angle_beta   90.00
_cell.angle_gamma   90.00
#
_symmetry.space_group_name_H-M   'P 1'
#
loop_
_entity.id
_entity.type
_entity.pdbx_description
1 polymer ?
#
loop_
_entity_poly.entity_id
_entity_poly.type
_entity_poly.pdbx_seq_one_letter_code
_entity_poly.pdbx_strand_id
1 'polypeptide(L)'
;MRSVRDFTSGVGFFFQGFGWVAKNTRWWLFGLIPALIAFSVYVAALIYLGTNATELAEFLTPFADSWSWRETFRTLVGIVLFVAGLALAVITFAAITLVIGEPFYEKLSAAVDPLVEEHEQPWWRTLPRSIRDSLVTLMYVLMFTIPLFFLGFVPVVGQTVAPVLGAAVSGFFLTVELTTLALERRGFARKDRFRLLRANKASSLGFGVAVFLLFLVPFVAVIAMPAAVAGAALLVRTRLSPPPTPAPIP
;
A
#
# COMPACT_ATOMS: atom_id res chain seq x y z
N MET A 1 9.46 6.94 29.14
CA MET A 1 9.76 5.50 28.94
C MET A 1 8.59 4.68 28.34
N ARG A 2 7.32 4.94 28.69
CA ARG A 2 6.15 4.22 28.08
C ARG A 2 6.08 4.40 26.56
N SER A 3 6.22 5.63 26.05
CA SER A 3 6.10 5.91 24.61
C SER A 3 7.13 5.17 23.74
N VAL A 4 8.38 5.01 24.21
CA VAL A 4 9.42 4.27 23.45
C VAL A 4 9.08 2.78 23.42
N ARG A 5 8.67 2.21 24.56
CA ARG A 5 8.26 0.82 24.63
C ARG A 5 7.03 0.53 23.76
N ASP A 6 6.09 1.46 23.69
CA ASP A 6 4.92 1.32 22.84
C ASP A 6 5.28 1.45 21.35
N PHE A 7 6.22 2.32 21.00
CA PHE A 7 6.75 2.43 19.66
C PHE A 7 7.45 1.12 19.22
N THR A 8 8.36 0.61 20.02
CA THR A 8 9.05 -0.66 19.73
C THR A 8 8.10 -1.84 19.68
N SER A 9 7.06 -1.84 20.54
CA SER A 9 5.97 -2.82 20.44
C SER A 9 5.23 -2.71 19.10
N GLY A 10 5.00 -1.50 18.60
CA GLY A 10 4.43 -1.26 17.27
C GLY A 10 5.26 -1.90 16.16
N VAL A 11 6.56 -1.63 16.15
CA VAL A 11 7.51 -2.31 15.22
C VAL A 11 7.42 -3.83 15.36
N GLY A 12 7.32 -4.33 16.58
CA GLY A 12 7.18 -5.75 16.89
C GLY A 12 5.98 -6.43 16.23
N PHE A 13 4.87 -5.71 16.02
CA PHE A 13 3.70 -6.27 15.33
C PHE A 13 3.96 -6.58 13.86
N PHE A 14 4.80 -5.81 13.18
CA PHE A 14 5.21 -6.15 11.82
C PHE A 14 5.96 -7.51 11.81
N PHE A 15 6.93 -7.67 12.70
CA PHE A 15 7.68 -8.93 12.79
C PHE A 15 6.82 -10.10 13.25
N GLN A 16 5.83 -9.88 14.11
CA GLN A 16 4.85 -10.91 14.47
C GLN A 16 3.99 -11.29 13.27
N GLY A 17 3.55 -10.32 12.46
CA GLY A 17 2.85 -10.57 11.20
C GLY A 17 3.71 -11.38 10.22
N PHE A 18 4.97 -11.01 10.06
CA PHE A 18 5.93 -11.77 9.27
C PHE A 18 6.08 -13.20 9.79
N GLY A 19 6.26 -13.38 11.09
CA GLY A 19 6.35 -14.70 11.73
C GLY A 19 5.07 -15.54 11.56
N TRP A 20 3.91 -14.90 11.60
CA TRP A 20 2.63 -15.58 11.38
C TRP A 20 2.52 -16.08 9.93
N VAL A 21 2.82 -15.22 8.95
CA VAL A 21 2.78 -15.57 7.52
C VAL A 21 3.84 -16.63 7.18
N ALA A 22 5.04 -16.54 7.76
CA ALA A 22 6.10 -17.53 7.58
C ALA A 22 5.70 -18.93 8.10
N LYS A 23 4.96 -18.99 9.22
CA LYS A 23 4.40 -20.25 9.75
C LYS A 23 3.23 -20.77 8.92
N ASN A 24 2.54 -19.90 8.20
CA ASN A 24 1.39 -20.21 7.38
C ASN A 24 1.67 -19.92 5.90
N THR A 25 2.64 -20.62 5.32
CA THR A 25 3.18 -20.40 3.97
C THR A 25 2.10 -20.32 2.88
N ARG A 26 0.98 -21.03 3.06
CA ARG A 26 -0.18 -20.96 2.18
C ARG A 26 -0.68 -19.51 2.04
N TRP A 27 -0.75 -18.78 3.14
CA TRP A 27 -1.23 -17.40 3.14
C TRP A 27 -0.22 -16.42 2.56
N TRP A 28 1.06 -16.73 2.66
CA TRP A 28 2.09 -15.95 1.99
C TRP A 28 1.98 -16.07 0.46
N LEU A 29 1.91 -17.32 -0.04
CA LEU A 29 1.69 -17.56 -1.47
C LEU A 29 0.39 -16.90 -1.95
N PHE A 30 -0.68 -17.04 -1.18
CA PHE A 30 -1.97 -16.42 -1.48
C PHE A 30 -1.88 -14.89 -1.56
N GLY A 31 -1.15 -14.25 -0.65
CA GLY A 31 -0.92 -12.80 -0.66
C GLY A 31 0.01 -12.31 -1.77
N LEU A 32 0.79 -13.21 -2.42
CA LEU A 32 1.65 -12.88 -3.56
C LEU A 32 0.93 -13.07 -4.92
N ILE A 33 -0.21 -13.75 -4.96
CA ILE A 33 -0.98 -13.98 -6.21
C ILE A 33 -1.25 -12.67 -6.96
N PRO A 34 -1.71 -11.58 -6.31
CA PRO A 34 -1.94 -10.31 -6.99
C PRO A 34 -0.71 -9.76 -7.71
N ALA A 35 0.44 -9.89 -7.07
CA ALA A 35 1.71 -9.45 -7.66
C ALA A 35 2.12 -10.29 -8.87
N LEU A 36 1.89 -11.60 -8.81
CA LEU A 36 2.16 -12.50 -9.94
C LEU A 36 1.23 -12.21 -11.12
N ILE A 37 -0.05 -11.94 -10.85
CA ILE A 37 -1.01 -11.55 -11.89
C ILE A 37 -0.58 -10.22 -12.52
N ALA A 38 -0.34 -9.19 -11.71
CA ALA A 38 0.13 -7.90 -12.20
C ALA A 38 1.43 -8.04 -13.00
N PHE A 39 2.42 -8.77 -12.48
CA PHE A 39 3.68 -9.02 -13.17
C PHE A 39 3.48 -9.67 -14.54
N SER A 40 2.64 -10.72 -14.61
CA SER A 40 2.35 -11.41 -15.87
C SER A 40 1.70 -10.49 -16.91
N VAL A 41 0.76 -9.63 -16.47
CA VAL A 41 0.11 -8.64 -17.32
C VAL A 41 1.11 -7.60 -17.85
N TYR A 42 1.98 -7.07 -16.97
CA TYR A 42 3.00 -6.10 -17.38
C TYR A 42 4.05 -6.70 -18.30
N VAL A 43 4.50 -7.93 -18.05
CA VAL A 43 5.43 -8.63 -18.95
C VAL A 43 4.79 -8.83 -20.32
N ALA A 44 3.54 -9.28 -20.39
CA ALA A 44 2.83 -9.42 -21.65
C ALA A 44 2.69 -8.08 -22.40
N ALA A 45 2.32 -7.02 -21.67
CA ALA A 45 2.18 -5.67 -22.25
C ALA A 45 3.52 -5.12 -22.77
N LEU A 46 4.62 -5.33 -22.03
CA LEU A 46 5.96 -4.89 -22.45
C LEU A 46 6.49 -5.69 -23.64
N ILE A 47 6.22 -7.00 -23.71
CA ILE A 47 6.55 -7.82 -24.86
C ILE A 47 5.77 -7.30 -26.08
N TYR A 48 4.47 -7.08 -25.93
CA TYR A 48 3.63 -6.54 -27.00
C TYR A 48 4.13 -5.17 -27.46
N LEU A 49 4.44 -4.27 -26.53
CA LEU A 49 4.99 -2.94 -26.85
C LEU A 49 6.34 -3.06 -27.56
N GLY A 50 7.23 -3.94 -27.12
CA GLY A 50 8.55 -4.14 -27.72
C GLY A 50 8.49 -4.72 -29.15
N THR A 51 7.58 -5.67 -29.38
CA THR A 51 7.40 -6.28 -30.70
C THR A 51 6.71 -5.36 -31.71
N ASN A 52 5.85 -4.44 -31.25
CA ASN A 52 5.09 -3.52 -32.11
C ASN A 52 5.59 -2.06 -32.02
N ALA A 53 6.76 -1.84 -31.41
CA ALA A 53 7.29 -0.48 -31.19
C ALA A 53 7.48 0.31 -32.49
N THR A 54 7.92 -0.35 -33.56
CA THR A 54 8.13 0.28 -34.88
C THR A 54 6.81 0.68 -35.52
N GLU A 55 5.82 -0.22 -35.53
CA GLU A 55 4.48 0.05 -36.07
C GLU A 55 3.79 1.18 -35.30
N LEU A 56 3.94 1.19 -33.97
CA LEU A 56 3.41 2.25 -33.13
C LEU A 56 4.12 3.59 -33.40
N ALA A 57 5.44 3.55 -33.60
CA ALA A 57 6.20 4.73 -33.99
C ALA A 57 5.76 5.27 -35.35
N GLU A 58 5.50 4.40 -36.35
CA GLU A 58 4.96 4.79 -37.66
C GLU A 58 3.59 5.45 -37.52
N PHE A 59 2.69 4.85 -36.75
CA PHE A 59 1.36 5.38 -36.49
C PHE A 59 1.40 6.77 -35.83
N LEU A 60 2.34 7.01 -34.92
CA LEU A 60 2.50 8.28 -34.23
C LEU A 60 3.26 9.35 -35.00
N THR A 61 3.99 8.96 -36.08
CA THR A 61 4.85 9.87 -36.84
C THR A 61 4.55 9.89 -38.34
N PRO A 62 3.28 10.07 -38.78
CA PRO A 62 2.94 10.13 -40.20
C PRO A 62 3.58 11.31 -40.92
N PHE A 63 3.91 12.39 -40.18
CA PHE A 63 4.57 13.56 -40.72
C PHE A 63 6.03 13.32 -41.16
N ALA A 64 6.65 12.22 -40.71
CA ALA A 64 8.04 11.88 -41.02
C ALA A 64 8.19 11.07 -42.31
N ASP A 65 7.13 10.72 -43.01
CA ASP A 65 7.15 9.88 -44.23
C ASP A 65 8.03 10.45 -45.34
N SER A 66 8.11 11.76 -45.43
CA SER A 66 8.91 12.46 -46.43
C SER A 66 10.39 12.61 -46.06
N TRP A 67 10.82 12.21 -44.86
CA TRP A 67 12.18 12.42 -44.39
C TRP A 67 13.12 11.33 -44.88
N SER A 68 14.30 11.69 -45.33
CA SER A 68 15.33 10.74 -45.77
C SER A 68 15.89 9.86 -44.65
N TRP A 69 15.74 10.29 -43.40
CA TRP A 69 16.19 9.59 -42.18
C TRP A 69 15.03 9.04 -41.32
N ARG A 70 13.85 8.89 -41.92
CA ARG A 70 12.63 8.43 -41.22
C ARG A 70 12.80 7.14 -40.41
N GLU A 71 13.54 6.16 -40.94
CA GLU A 71 13.76 4.88 -40.26
C GLU A 71 14.54 5.03 -38.96
N THR A 72 15.62 5.83 -38.98
CA THR A 72 16.37 6.12 -37.76
C THR A 72 15.50 6.87 -36.75
N PHE A 73 14.71 7.84 -37.21
CA PHE A 73 13.82 8.62 -36.35
C PHE A 73 12.76 7.71 -35.71
N ARG A 74 12.09 6.84 -36.48
CA ARG A 74 11.10 5.88 -35.98
C ARG A 74 11.67 4.88 -35.00
N THR A 75 12.88 4.40 -35.25
CA THR A 75 13.62 3.54 -34.31
C THR A 75 13.85 4.26 -32.98
N LEU A 76 14.29 5.51 -33.01
CA LEU A 76 14.47 6.32 -31.79
C LEU A 76 13.13 6.54 -31.05
N VAL A 77 12.07 6.86 -31.77
CA VAL A 77 10.72 7.00 -31.21
C VAL A 77 10.27 5.68 -30.59
N GLY A 78 10.48 4.55 -31.24
CA GLY A 78 10.17 3.21 -30.71
C GLY A 78 10.91 2.91 -29.40
N ILE A 79 12.21 3.24 -29.36
CA ILE A 79 13.03 3.10 -28.13
C ILE A 79 12.46 3.99 -27.00
N VAL A 80 12.13 5.24 -27.30
CA VAL A 80 11.55 6.17 -26.32
C VAL A 80 10.22 5.65 -25.81
N LEU A 81 9.35 5.15 -26.67
CA LEU A 81 8.07 4.55 -26.31
C LEU A 81 8.24 3.34 -25.40
N PHE A 82 9.20 2.47 -25.72
CA PHE A 82 9.49 1.30 -24.89
C PHE A 82 10.02 1.69 -23.50
N VAL A 83 10.97 2.62 -23.45
CA VAL A 83 11.53 3.13 -22.18
C VAL A 83 10.45 3.83 -21.35
N ALA A 84 9.61 4.65 -21.98
CA ALA A 84 8.49 5.30 -21.30
C ALA A 84 7.46 4.28 -20.80
N GLY A 85 7.14 3.26 -21.58
CA GLY A 85 6.27 2.16 -21.20
C GLY A 85 6.84 1.36 -20.02
N LEU A 86 8.12 1.07 -20.03
CA LEU A 86 8.82 0.41 -18.93
C LEU A 86 8.80 1.27 -17.65
N ALA A 87 9.08 2.55 -17.77
CA ALA A 87 9.04 3.49 -16.64
C ALA A 87 7.62 3.57 -16.05
N LEU A 88 6.60 3.68 -16.91
CA LEU A 88 5.20 3.67 -16.49
C LEU A 88 4.82 2.35 -15.80
N ALA A 89 5.27 1.21 -16.35
CA ALA A 89 5.04 -0.10 -15.76
C ALA A 89 5.63 -0.19 -14.34
N VAL A 90 6.86 0.27 -14.14
CA VAL A 90 7.52 0.26 -12.81
C VAL A 90 6.76 1.15 -11.81
N ILE A 91 6.33 2.34 -12.22
CA ILE A 91 5.61 3.29 -11.35
C ILE A 91 4.23 2.76 -10.97
N THR A 92 3.50 2.18 -11.93
CA THR A 92 2.12 1.76 -11.72
C THR A 92 1.99 0.34 -11.18
N PHE A 93 3.05 -0.48 -11.26
CA PHE A 93 3.04 -1.88 -10.82
C PHE A 93 2.56 -2.03 -9.37
N ALA A 94 3.11 -1.24 -8.46
CA ALA A 94 2.71 -1.29 -7.05
C ALA A 94 1.23 -0.94 -6.86
N ALA A 95 0.76 0.12 -7.52
CA ALA A 95 -0.64 0.56 -7.42
C ALA A 95 -1.61 -0.51 -7.94
N ILE A 96 -1.34 -1.09 -9.12
CA ILE A 96 -2.19 -2.14 -9.70
C ILE A 96 -2.14 -3.42 -8.85
N THR A 97 -0.96 -3.80 -8.34
CA THR A 97 -0.82 -4.93 -7.43
C THR A 97 -1.68 -4.77 -6.18
N LEU A 98 -1.73 -3.56 -5.60
CA LEU A 98 -2.55 -3.28 -4.42
C LEU A 98 -4.05 -3.38 -4.74
N VAL A 99 -4.50 -2.81 -5.86
CA VAL A 99 -5.91 -2.88 -6.28
C VAL A 99 -6.37 -4.33 -6.52
N ILE A 100 -5.57 -5.12 -7.23
CA ILE A 100 -5.86 -6.55 -7.44
C ILE A 100 -5.79 -7.32 -6.12
N GLY A 101 -4.93 -6.86 -5.20
CA GLY A 101 -4.63 -7.49 -3.93
C GLY A 101 -5.71 -7.34 -2.87
N GLU A 102 -6.56 -6.33 -2.97
CA GLU A 102 -7.54 -6.01 -1.92
C GLU A 102 -8.35 -7.22 -1.44
N PRO A 103 -9.03 -8.01 -2.30
CA PRO A 103 -9.81 -9.18 -1.86
C PRO A 103 -8.93 -10.29 -1.24
N PHE A 104 -7.66 -10.37 -1.64
CA PHE A 104 -6.72 -11.35 -1.07
C PHE A 104 -6.25 -10.93 0.32
N TYR A 105 -5.97 -9.65 0.51
CA TYR A 105 -5.54 -9.09 1.79
C TYR A 105 -6.68 -9.06 2.81
N GLU A 106 -7.92 -8.87 2.37
CA GLU A 106 -9.11 -8.99 3.22
C GLU A 106 -9.24 -10.41 3.79
N LYS A 107 -9.16 -11.45 2.94
CA LYS A 107 -9.17 -12.85 3.38
C LYS A 107 -7.99 -13.19 4.29
N LEU A 108 -6.81 -12.67 4.00
CA LEU A 108 -5.64 -12.83 4.85
C LEU A 108 -5.86 -12.20 6.23
N SER A 109 -6.36 -10.97 6.28
CA SER A 109 -6.70 -10.28 7.52
C SER A 109 -7.76 -11.05 8.33
N ALA A 110 -8.76 -11.64 7.65
CA ALA A 110 -9.77 -12.50 8.27
C ALA A 110 -9.17 -13.78 8.87
N ALA A 111 -8.24 -14.40 8.18
CA ALA A 111 -7.56 -15.60 8.68
C ALA A 111 -6.70 -15.36 9.93
N VAL A 112 -6.13 -14.15 10.05
CA VAL A 112 -5.35 -13.74 11.24
C VAL A 112 -6.27 -13.44 12.43
N ASP A 113 -7.46 -12.90 12.17
CA ASP A 113 -8.45 -12.50 13.18
C ASP A 113 -9.82 -13.14 12.90
N PRO A 114 -9.96 -14.45 13.17
CA PRO A 114 -11.18 -15.20 12.86
C PRO A 114 -12.35 -14.93 13.80
N LEU A 115 -12.16 -14.13 14.86
CA LEU A 115 -13.18 -13.89 15.90
C LEU A 115 -14.26 -12.89 15.48
N VAL A 116 -14.19 -12.37 14.28
CA VAL A 116 -15.14 -11.37 13.76
C VAL A 116 -15.89 -11.99 12.59
N GLU A 117 -17.18 -12.22 12.76
CA GLU A 117 -18.05 -12.64 11.67
C GLU A 117 -18.12 -11.55 10.59
N GLU A 118 -17.96 -11.93 9.34
CA GLU A 118 -18.11 -11.02 8.21
C GLU A 118 -19.58 -10.58 8.14
N HIS A 119 -19.82 -9.30 8.44
CA HIS A 119 -21.08 -8.68 8.06
C HIS A 119 -21.00 -8.39 6.57
N GLU A 120 -21.42 -9.34 5.75
CA GLU A 120 -21.54 -9.16 4.29
C GLU A 120 -22.58 -8.08 3.99
N GLN A 121 -22.14 -6.84 3.92
CA GLN A 121 -22.96 -5.78 3.36
C GLN A 121 -22.72 -5.74 1.84
N PRO A 122 -23.80 -5.66 1.03
CA PRO A 122 -23.66 -5.56 -0.41
C PRO A 122 -22.76 -4.38 -0.81
N TRP A 123 -21.76 -4.62 -1.64
CA TRP A 123 -20.71 -3.65 -2.03
C TRP A 123 -21.27 -2.32 -2.55
N TRP A 124 -22.44 -2.31 -3.22
CA TRP A 124 -23.07 -1.08 -3.72
C TRP A 124 -23.59 -0.15 -2.62
N ARG A 125 -23.86 -0.66 -1.43
CA ARG A 125 -24.26 0.15 -0.25
C ARG A 125 -23.06 0.76 0.45
N THR A 126 -21.91 0.09 0.40
CA THR A 126 -20.67 0.55 1.03
C THR A 126 -19.87 1.48 0.12
N LEU A 127 -20.00 1.35 -1.19
CA LEU A 127 -19.21 2.08 -2.19
C LEU A 127 -19.24 3.61 -2.01
N PRO A 128 -20.39 4.30 -1.85
CA PRO A 128 -20.39 5.76 -1.68
C PRO A 128 -19.69 6.19 -0.38
N ARG A 129 -19.81 5.38 0.67
CA ARG A 129 -19.14 5.63 1.95
C ARG A 129 -17.62 5.44 1.81
N SER A 130 -17.20 4.37 1.14
CA SER A 130 -15.79 4.07 0.91
C SER A 130 -15.11 5.15 0.07
N ILE A 131 -15.74 5.61 -1.01
CA ILE A 131 -15.24 6.72 -1.83
C ILE A 131 -15.08 7.98 -0.99
N ARG A 132 -16.11 8.34 -0.23
CA ARG A 132 -16.05 9.52 0.65
C ARG A 132 -14.94 9.39 1.70
N ASP A 133 -14.80 8.22 2.30
CA ASP A 133 -13.79 7.96 3.33
C ASP A 133 -12.38 8.03 2.75
N SER A 134 -12.17 7.51 1.54
CA SER A 134 -10.92 7.61 0.80
C SER A 134 -10.57 9.05 0.43
N LEU A 135 -11.54 9.82 -0.08
CA LEU A 135 -11.34 11.24 -0.40
C LEU A 135 -10.97 12.07 0.84
N VAL A 136 -11.64 11.82 1.96
CA VAL A 136 -11.31 12.53 3.21
C VAL A 136 -9.94 12.12 3.74
N THR A 137 -9.58 10.84 3.65
CA THR A 137 -8.24 10.36 4.02
C THR A 137 -7.18 11.00 3.12
N LEU A 138 -7.41 11.04 1.81
CA LEU A 138 -6.53 11.72 0.86
C LEU A 138 -6.35 13.21 1.21
N MET A 139 -7.43 13.90 1.55
CA MET A 139 -7.36 15.30 1.95
C MET A 139 -6.52 15.51 3.21
N TYR A 140 -6.62 14.60 4.21
CA TYR A 140 -5.74 14.64 5.37
C TYR A 140 -4.29 14.35 5.01
N VAL A 141 -4.03 13.37 4.14
CA VAL A 141 -2.66 13.08 3.65
C VAL A 141 -2.08 14.32 2.98
N LEU A 142 -2.81 14.94 2.06
CA LEU A 142 -2.36 16.14 1.36
C LEU A 142 -2.11 17.32 2.31
N MET A 143 -2.98 17.51 3.32
CA MET A 143 -2.83 18.56 4.32
C MET A 143 -1.49 18.47 5.08
N PHE A 144 -0.97 17.27 5.30
CA PHE A 144 0.34 17.08 5.94
C PHE A 144 1.48 17.00 4.93
N THR A 145 1.26 16.40 3.76
CA THR A 145 2.32 16.18 2.76
C THR A 145 2.72 17.47 2.06
N ILE A 146 1.75 18.37 1.76
CA ILE A 146 2.04 19.62 1.08
C ILE A 146 2.98 20.52 1.91
N PRO A 147 2.73 20.80 3.22
CA PRO A 147 3.68 21.56 4.02
C PRO A 147 5.06 20.87 4.15
N LEU A 148 5.08 19.55 4.27
CA LEU A 148 6.33 18.79 4.33
C LEU A 148 7.12 18.87 3.03
N PHE A 149 6.45 18.88 1.87
CA PHE A 149 7.08 19.08 0.57
C PHE A 149 7.78 20.45 0.52
N PHE A 150 7.10 21.52 0.93
CA PHE A 150 7.71 22.85 0.99
C PHE A 150 8.83 22.93 2.03
N LEU A 151 8.69 22.26 3.17
CA LEU A 151 9.75 22.16 4.17
C LEU A 151 11.01 21.49 3.61
N GLY A 152 10.86 20.59 2.65
CA GLY A 152 11.96 19.92 1.95
C GLY A 152 12.91 20.87 1.21
N PHE A 153 12.44 22.06 0.80
CA PHE A 153 13.27 23.08 0.12
C PHE A 153 14.09 23.93 1.10
N VAL A 154 13.83 23.86 2.41
CA VAL A 154 14.59 24.63 3.41
C VAL A 154 15.95 23.94 3.64
N PRO A 155 17.09 24.63 3.38
CA PRO A 155 18.41 24.04 3.60
C PRO A 155 18.55 23.51 5.03
N VAL A 156 19.24 22.40 5.21
CA VAL A 156 19.46 21.67 6.47
C VAL A 156 18.17 21.02 7.01
N VAL A 157 17.09 21.77 7.18
CA VAL A 157 15.78 21.26 7.70
C VAL A 157 15.17 20.27 6.72
N GLY A 158 15.21 20.58 5.42
CA GLY A 158 14.69 19.69 4.36
C GLY A 158 15.42 18.35 4.30
N GLN A 159 16.71 18.34 4.61
CA GLN A 159 17.53 17.13 4.55
C GLN A 159 17.49 16.31 5.86
N THR A 160 17.14 16.91 6.98
CA THR A 160 17.18 16.26 8.31
C THR A 160 15.78 16.03 8.88
N VAL A 161 15.00 17.09 9.05
CA VAL A 161 13.70 17.05 9.74
C VAL A 161 12.59 16.57 8.81
N ALA A 162 12.56 17.04 7.56
CA ALA A 162 11.48 16.70 6.62
C ALA A 162 11.39 15.19 6.32
N PRO A 163 12.47 14.42 6.10
CA PRO A 163 12.39 12.98 5.92
C PRO A 163 11.86 12.24 7.16
N VAL A 164 12.26 12.66 8.36
CA VAL A 164 11.81 12.03 9.60
C VAL A 164 10.32 12.28 9.84
N LEU A 165 9.87 13.52 9.67
CA LEU A 165 8.45 13.86 9.75
C LEU A 165 7.66 13.20 8.62
N GLY A 166 8.21 13.16 7.41
CA GLY A 166 7.61 12.46 6.27
C GLY A 166 7.39 10.98 6.55
N ALA A 167 8.41 10.30 7.07
CA ALA A 167 8.29 8.89 7.47
C ALA A 167 7.26 8.69 8.59
N ALA A 168 7.20 9.59 9.57
CA ALA A 168 6.22 9.52 10.65
C ALA A 168 4.78 9.72 10.14
N VAL A 169 4.55 10.73 9.29
CA VAL A 169 3.24 11.01 8.70
C VAL A 169 2.81 9.88 7.77
N SER A 170 3.67 9.49 6.82
CA SER A 170 3.39 8.41 5.87
C SER A 170 3.18 7.08 6.60
N GLY A 171 3.99 6.77 7.60
CA GLY A 171 3.84 5.58 8.44
C GLY A 171 2.52 5.58 9.20
N PHE A 172 2.11 6.71 9.78
CA PHE A 172 0.82 6.79 10.48
C PHE A 172 -0.36 6.53 9.52
N PHE A 173 -0.38 7.16 8.34
CA PHE A 173 -1.44 6.94 7.36
C PHE A 173 -1.42 5.53 6.78
N LEU A 174 -0.23 4.95 6.60
CA LEU A 174 -0.10 3.55 6.21
C LEU A 174 -0.66 2.59 7.27
N THR A 175 -0.48 2.91 8.57
CA THR A 175 -1.15 2.16 9.64
C THR A 175 -2.66 2.30 9.56
N VAL A 176 -3.18 3.51 9.31
CA VAL A 176 -4.62 3.74 9.11
C VAL A 176 -5.15 2.83 8.01
N GLU A 177 -4.48 2.79 6.86
CA GLU A 177 -4.88 1.99 5.70
C GLU A 177 -4.85 0.49 5.99
N LEU A 178 -3.73 -0.01 6.47
CA LEU A 178 -3.56 -1.43 6.75
C LEU A 178 -4.49 -1.97 7.86
N THR A 179 -4.83 -1.14 8.84
CA THR A 179 -5.76 -1.54 9.92
C THR A 179 -7.22 -1.39 9.51
N THR A 180 -7.51 -0.72 8.39
CA THR A 180 -8.87 -0.49 7.91
C THR A 180 -9.62 -1.81 7.71
N LEU A 181 -9.02 -2.79 7.04
CA LEU A 181 -9.63 -4.10 6.79
C LEU A 181 -10.09 -4.80 8.09
N ALA A 182 -9.26 -4.79 9.13
CA ALA A 182 -9.57 -5.44 10.40
C ALA A 182 -10.58 -4.63 11.25
N LEU A 183 -10.52 -3.31 11.21
CA LEU A 183 -11.41 -2.44 11.99
C LEU A 183 -12.80 -2.31 11.34
N GLU A 184 -12.90 -2.33 10.00
CA GLU A 184 -14.19 -2.34 9.29
C GLU A 184 -15.00 -3.59 9.59
N ARG A 185 -14.36 -4.76 9.56
CA ARG A 185 -15.00 -6.02 9.96
C ARG A 185 -15.54 -5.98 11.39
N ARG A 186 -14.93 -5.20 12.27
CA ARG A 186 -15.38 -4.95 13.65
C ARG A 186 -16.43 -3.84 13.76
N GLY A 187 -16.92 -3.29 12.62
CA GLY A 187 -17.96 -2.28 12.59
C GLY A 187 -17.51 -0.86 12.97
N PHE A 188 -16.19 -0.61 13.10
CA PHE A 188 -15.71 0.72 13.46
C PHE A 188 -15.85 1.70 12.29
N ALA A 189 -16.56 2.81 12.52
CA ALA A 189 -16.62 3.90 11.58
C ALA A 189 -15.26 4.61 11.49
N ARG A 190 -14.98 5.27 10.34
CA ARG A 190 -13.70 5.98 10.09
C ARG A 190 -13.26 6.88 11.25
N LYS A 191 -14.17 7.67 11.83
CA LYS A 191 -13.86 8.57 12.95
C LYS A 191 -13.36 7.81 14.18
N ASP A 192 -13.94 6.66 14.46
CA ASP A 192 -13.58 5.83 15.62
C ASP A 192 -12.25 5.12 15.37
N ARG A 193 -11.98 4.68 14.13
CA ARG A 193 -10.67 4.14 13.71
C ARG A 193 -9.55 5.16 13.96
N PHE A 194 -9.72 6.39 13.49
CA PHE A 194 -8.76 7.47 13.74
C PHE A 194 -8.59 7.78 15.24
N ARG A 195 -9.66 7.76 16.01
CA ARG A 195 -9.60 7.96 17.47
C ARG A 195 -8.80 6.86 18.17
N LEU A 196 -9.04 5.61 17.82
CA LEU A 196 -8.30 4.45 18.35
C LEU A 196 -6.81 4.52 18.04
N LEU A 197 -6.46 4.82 16.78
CA LEU A 197 -5.05 4.96 16.36
C LEU A 197 -4.36 6.14 17.04
N ARG A 198 -5.05 7.28 17.19
CA ARG A 198 -4.53 8.43 17.93
C ARG A 198 -4.37 8.16 19.42
N ALA A 199 -5.24 7.40 20.04
CA ALA A 199 -5.11 6.99 21.43
C ALA A 199 -3.88 6.08 21.63
N ASN A 200 -3.51 5.29 20.62
CA ASN A 200 -2.36 4.38 20.59
C ASN A 200 -1.25 4.87 19.64
N LYS A 201 -1.06 6.21 19.53
CA LYS A 201 -0.19 6.83 18.52
C LYS A 201 1.23 6.27 18.48
N ALA A 202 1.84 5.94 19.61
CA ALA A 202 3.20 5.42 19.63
C ALA A 202 3.30 4.04 18.97
N SER A 203 2.38 3.11 19.27
CA SER A 203 2.34 1.80 18.63
C SER A 203 1.95 1.90 17.15
N SER A 204 1.00 2.78 16.82
CA SER A 204 0.58 3.01 15.44
C SER A 204 1.72 3.58 14.59
N LEU A 205 2.46 4.56 15.13
CA LEU A 205 3.64 5.12 14.46
C LEU A 205 4.76 4.08 14.32
N GLY A 206 5.04 3.30 15.38
CA GLY A 206 6.09 2.29 15.34
C GLY A 206 5.83 1.24 14.26
N PHE A 207 4.59 0.74 14.19
CA PHE A 207 4.18 -0.20 13.15
C PHE A 207 4.29 0.41 11.75
N GLY A 208 3.67 1.58 11.55
CA GLY A 208 3.60 2.22 10.24
C GLY A 208 4.95 2.67 9.71
N VAL A 209 5.82 3.21 10.56
CA VAL A 209 7.18 3.60 10.14
C VAL A 209 7.99 2.37 9.72
N ALA A 210 7.89 1.26 10.46
CA ALA A 210 8.59 0.02 10.08
C ALA A 210 8.13 -0.49 8.71
N VAL A 211 6.81 -0.51 8.46
CA VAL A 211 6.25 -0.91 7.16
C VAL A 211 6.60 0.09 6.06
N PHE A 212 6.50 1.39 6.34
CA PHE A 212 6.83 2.45 5.38
C PHE A 212 8.28 2.35 4.89
N LEU A 213 9.24 2.14 5.78
CA LEU A 213 10.64 2.01 5.40
C LEU A 213 10.88 0.81 4.48
N LEU A 214 10.17 -0.30 4.67
CA LEU A 214 10.25 -1.45 3.78
C LEU A 214 9.58 -1.16 2.43
N PHE A 215 8.50 -0.38 2.41
CA PHE A 215 7.77 -0.02 1.21
C PHE A 215 8.48 1.02 0.33
N LEU A 216 9.55 1.65 0.81
CA LEU A 216 10.42 2.49 -0.02
C LEU A 216 11.11 1.70 -1.15
N VAL A 217 11.24 0.37 -0.96
CA VAL A 217 11.78 -0.51 -2.00
C VAL A 217 10.63 -1.30 -2.64
N PRO A 218 10.24 -1.00 -3.91
CA PRO A 218 9.02 -1.53 -4.52
C PRO A 218 8.88 -3.07 -4.46
N PHE A 219 9.95 -3.80 -4.75
CA PHE A 219 9.91 -5.27 -4.71
C PHE A 219 9.79 -5.81 -3.28
N VAL A 220 10.44 -5.14 -2.31
CA VAL A 220 10.31 -5.48 -0.89
C VAL A 220 8.89 -5.19 -0.41
N ALA A 221 8.27 -4.10 -0.87
CA ALA A 221 6.89 -3.76 -0.56
C ALA A 221 5.92 -4.90 -0.92
N VAL A 222 6.04 -5.46 -2.11
CA VAL A 222 5.20 -6.57 -2.59
C VAL A 222 5.34 -7.81 -1.68
N ILE A 223 6.59 -8.17 -1.33
CA ILE A 223 6.87 -9.35 -0.48
C ILE A 223 6.45 -9.10 0.97
N ALA A 224 6.62 -7.86 1.46
CA ALA A 224 6.29 -7.48 2.83
C ALA A 224 4.79 -7.22 3.05
N MET A 225 4.00 -7.01 1.98
CA MET A 225 2.57 -6.67 2.08
C MET A 225 1.76 -7.71 2.86
N PRO A 226 1.86 -9.03 2.60
CA PRO A 226 1.15 -10.02 3.40
C PRO A 226 1.51 -9.97 4.89
N ALA A 227 2.79 -9.74 5.20
CA ALA A 227 3.26 -9.60 6.58
C ALA A 227 2.73 -8.32 7.25
N ALA A 228 2.65 -7.22 6.49
CA ALA A 228 2.09 -5.95 6.97
C ALA A 228 0.60 -6.08 7.26
N VAL A 229 -0.17 -6.72 6.39
CA VAL A 229 -1.61 -6.97 6.62
C VAL A 229 -1.83 -7.87 7.84
N ALA A 230 -1.07 -8.96 7.96
CA ALA A 230 -1.13 -9.85 9.13
C ALA A 230 -0.74 -9.10 10.42
N GLY A 231 0.31 -8.30 10.38
CA GLY A 231 0.76 -7.48 11.52
C GLY A 231 -0.27 -6.43 11.92
N ALA A 232 -0.94 -5.79 10.96
CA ALA A 232 -2.03 -4.85 11.20
C ALA A 232 -3.24 -5.53 11.89
N ALA A 233 -3.63 -6.71 11.42
CA ALA A 233 -4.70 -7.49 12.04
C ALA A 233 -4.34 -7.90 13.49
N LEU A 234 -3.09 -8.30 13.74
CA LEU A 234 -2.59 -8.60 15.09
C LEU A 234 -2.58 -7.34 15.98
N LEU A 235 -2.16 -6.19 15.46
CA LEU A 235 -2.20 -4.91 16.18
C LEU A 235 -3.63 -4.54 16.59
N VAL A 236 -4.58 -4.67 15.68
CA VAL A 236 -6.01 -4.43 15.95
C VAL A 236 -6.51 -5.38 17.03
N ARG A 237 -6.30 -6.69 16.84
CA ARG A 237 -6.78 -7.73 17.74
C ARG A 237 -6.24 -7.60 19.17
N THR A 238 -4.98 -7.22 19.33
CA THR A 238 -4.31 -7.27 20.64
C THR A 238 -4.24 -5.92 21.36
N ARG A 239 -4.20 -4.82 20.62
CA ARG A 239 -3.97 -3.48 21.21
C ARG A 239 -5.10 -2.50 20.99
N LEU A 240 -5.69 -2.48 19.79
CA LEU A 240 -6.64 -1.43 19.44
C LEU A 240 -8.06 -1.80 19.85
N SER A 241 -8.46 -3.01 19.61
CA SER A 241 -9.80 -3.53 19.92
C SER A 241 -9.69 -5.01 20.31
N PRO A 242 -9.19 -5.32 21.50
CA PRO A 242 -9.18 -6.69 21.97
C PRO A 242 -10.61 -7.24 22.05
N PRO A 243 -10.80 -8.57 21.85
CA PRO A 243 -12.10 -9.21 22.01
C PRO A 243 -12.61 -8.95 23.43
N PRO A 244 -13.93 -8.83 23.63
CA PRO A 244 -14.50 -8.70 24.96
C PRO A 244 -14.03 -9.88 25.84
N THR A 245 -13.56 -9.56 27.02
CA THR A 245 -13.21 -10.61 28.00
C THR A 245 -14.44 -11.48 28.23
N PRO A 246 -14.35 -12.82 28.13
CA PRO A 246 -15.47 -13.69 28.47
C PRO A 246 -15.99 -13.33 29.86
N ALA A 247 -17.30 -13.16 29.99
CA ALA A 247 -17.91 -12.96 31.29
C ALA A 247 -17.51 -14.11 32.22
N PRO A 248 -17.18 -13.86 33.50
CA PRO A 248 -16.90 -14.93 34.45
C PRO A 248 -18.09 -15.90 34.43
N ILE A 249 -17.81 -17.17 34.22
CA ILE A 249 -18.80 -18.24 34.27
C ILE A 249 -19.35 -18.25 35.71
N PRO A 250 -20.68 -18.16 35.91
CA PRO A 250 -21.26 -18.11 37.23
C PRO A 250 -21.02 -19.38 38.03
#